data_c0755e1c884f183fd43ba5cc199d6e2a
#
_entry.id   c0755e1c884f183fd43ba5cc199d6e2a
#
_cell.length_a   1.000
_cell.length_b   1.000
_cell.length_c   1.000
_cell.angle_alpha   90.00
_cell.angle_beta   90.00
_cell.angle_gamma   90.00
#
_symmetry.space_group_name_H-M   'P 1'
#
loop_
_entity.id
_entity.type
_entity.pdbx_description
1 polymer ?
#
loop_
_entity_poly.entity_id
_entity_poly.type
_entity_poly.pdbx_seq_one_letter_code
_entity_poly.pdbx_strand_id
1 'polypeptide(L)'
;MKGIWTWPSDPNDQDKTLRKIMEEDELVTILAALAKSPQGLSNAQLDRLLSNNSQWRTLSHTKELTALGFIQYHVQFFGDAGKFELTELGKAVLSRIQAAH
;
A
#
# COMPACT_ATOMS: atom_id res chain seq x y z
N MET A 1 17.35 -3.06 -12.01
CA MET A 1 16.49 -2.76 -12.19
C MET A 1 15.86 -1.88 -11.77
N LYS A 2 15.53 -1.49 -11.79
CA LYS A 2 15.01 -0.81 -11.55
C LYS A 2 13.83 -0.34 -11.42
N GLY A 3 13.51 0.69 -11.13
CA GLY A 3 12.27 1.45 -11.12
C GLY A 3 11.05 0.64 -11.31
N ILE A 4 11.04 -0.47 -10.78
CA ILE A 4 9.93 -1.39 -10.95
C ILE A 4 8.69 -0.96 -10.19
N TRP A 5 8.86 -0.05 -9.23
CA TRP A 5 7.75 0.35 -8.37
C TRP A 5 7.19 1.70 -8.75
N THR A 6 6.90 1.88 -10.04
CA THR A 6 6.11 2.99 -10.53
C THR A 6 4.88 2.43 -11.22
N TRP A 7 3.75 3.11 -11.07
CA TRP A 7 2.52 2.66 -11.69
C TRP A 7 2.58 2.96 -13.19
N PRO A 8 2.50 1.92 -14.03
CA PRO A 8 2.64 2.12 -15.48
C PRO A 8 1.44 2.80 -16.10
N SER A 9 1.67 3.44 -17.25
CA SER A 9 0.59 4.02 -18.04
C SER A 9 -0.10 2.98 -18.91
N ASP A 10 0.65 1.97 -19.33
CA ASP A 10 0.15 0.94 -20.25
C ASP A 10 -0.68 -0.08 -19.46
N PRO A 11 -1.93 -0.37 -19.90
CA PRO A 11 -2.79 -1.33 -19.20
C PRO A 11 -2.18 -2.73 -19.06
N ASN A 12 -1.40 -3.19 -20.05
CA ASN A 12 -0.76 -4.49 -19.96
C ASN A 12 0.31 -4.51 -18.86
N ASP A 13 1.06 -3.42 -18.74
CA ASP A 13 2.07 -3.30 -17.69
C ASP A 13 1.41 -3.15 -16.33
N GLN A 14 0.25 -2.50 -16.28
CA GLN A 14 -0.52 -2.41 -15.04
C GLN A 14 -0.94 -3.80 -14.58
N ASP A 15 -1.38 -4.65 -15.47
CA ASP A 15 -1.77 -6.02 -15.13
C ASP A 15 -0.59 -6.81 -14.56
N LYS A 16 0.59 -6.63 -15.12
CA LYS A 16 1.79 -7.29 -14.61
C LYS A 16 2.13 -6.82 -13.21
N THR A 17 2.03 -5.51 -12.99
CA THR A 17 2.29 -4.94 -11.67
C THR A 17 1.27 -5.46 -10.66
N LEU A 18 0.00 -5.53 -11.04
CA LEU A 18 -1.04 -6.06 -10.15
C LEU A 18 -0.77 -7.51 -9.76
N ARG A 19 -0.32 -8.33 -10.71
CA ARG A 19 -0.01 -9.72 -10.40
C ARG A 19 1.11 -9.83 -9.38
N LYS A 20 2.13 -8.99 -9.50
CA LYS A 20 3.21 -8.96 -8.51
C LYS A 20 2.72 -8.58 -7.13
N ILE A 21 1.85 -7.57 -7.07
CA ILE A 21 1.27 -7.14 -5.80
C ILE A 21 0.43 -8.27 -5.20
N MET A 22 -0.36 -8.95 -6.01
CA MET A 22 -1.23 -10.03 -5.56
C MET A 22 -0.44 -11.24 -5.04
N GLU A 23 0.79 -11.43 -5.51
CA GLU A 23 1.66 -12.48 -5.00
C GLU A 23 2.20 -12.16 -3.62
N GLU A 24 2.13 -10.91 -3.21
CA GLU A 24 2.61 -10.46 -1.92
C GLU A 24 1.42 -10.18 -1.00
N ASP A 25 1.04 -11.17 -0.21
CA ASP A 25 -0.13 -11.08 0.67
C ASP A 25 -0.08 -9.87 1.59
N GLU A 26 1.11 -9.51 2.06
CA GLU A 26 1.26 -8.39 2.97
C GLU A 26 0.90 -7.06 2.32
N LEU A 27 1.24 -6.89 1.04
CA LEU A 27 0.87 -5.66 0.32
C LEU A 27 -0.64 -5.54 0.18
N VAL A 28 -1.29 -6.64 -0.18
CA VAL A 28 -2.75 -6.67 -0.31
C VAL A 28 -3.41 -6.44 1.05
N THR A 29 -2.84 -7.02 2.10
CA THR A 29 -3.36 -6.84 3.46
C THR A 29 -3.31 -5.38 3.89
N ILE A 30 -2.22 -4.68 3.57
CA ILE A 30 -2.09 -3.25 3.89
C ILE A 30 -3.16 -2.44 3.16
N LEU A 31 -3.31 -2.69 1.85
CA LEU A 31 -4.32 -1.96 1.06
C LEU A 31 -5.73 -2.20 1.60
N ALA A 32 -6.06 -3.44 1.90
CA ALA A 32 -7.38 -3.78 2.43
C ALA A 32 -7.63 -3.15 3.80
N ALA A 33 -6.62 -3.15 4.66
CA ALA A 33 -6.73 -2.56 5.99
C ALA A 33 -6.95 -1.05 5.90
N LEU A 34 -6.24 -0.38 5.00
CA LEU A 34 -6.39 1.06 4.82
C LEU A 34 -7.77 1.40 4.25
N ALA A 35 -8.32 0.53 3.41
CA ALA A 35 -9.67 0.72 2.88
C ALA A 35 -10.72 0.72 4.00
N LYS A 36 -10.47 -0.04 5.06
CA LYS A 36 -11.39 -0.13 6.20
C LYS A 36 -11.12 0.94 7.25
N SER A 37 -10.08 1.73 7.06
CA SER A 37 -9.65 2.72 8.04
C SER A 37 -9.60 4.11 7.40
N PRO A 38 -10.75 4.78 7.26
CA PRO A 38 -10.78 6.09 6.61
C PRO A 38 -9.88 7.13 7.26
N GLN A 39 -9.57 6.94 8.53
CA GLN A 39 -8.71 7.86 9.27
C GLN A 39 -7.23 7.53 9.09
N GLY A 40 -6.93 6.44 8.39
CA GLY A 40 -5.57 6.01 8.17
C GLY A 40 -5.02 5.14 9.29
N LEU A 41 -3.86 4.55 9.04
CA LEU A 41 -3.17 3.71 10.01
C LEU A 41 -1.71 4.14 10.08
N SER A 42 -1.16 4.13 11.28
CA SER A 42 0.26 4.42 11.48
C SER A 42 1.10 3.20 11.10
N ASN A 43 2.40 3.41 10.95
CA ASN A 43 3.31 2.31 10.66
C ASN A 43 3.27 1.25 11.76
N ALA A 44 3.17 1.68 13.02
CA ALA A 44 3.08 0.75 14.14
C ALA A 44 1.82 -0.10 14.08
N GLN A 45 0.70 0.51 13.68
CA GLN A 45 -0.56 -0.22 13.54
C GLN A 45 -0.50 -1.24 12.40
N LEU A 46 0.14 -0.86 11.29
CA LEU A 46 0.33 -1.79 10.17
C LEU A 46 1.26 -2.93 10.56
N ASP A 47 2.30 -2.62 11.31
CA ASP A 47 3.25 -3.62 11.77
C ASP A 47 2.56 -4.67 12.63
N ARG A 48 1.69 -4.24 13.54
CA ARG A 48 0.91 -5.13 14.38
C ARG A 48 -0.04 -5.98 13.55
N LEU A 49 -0.66 -5.37 12.56
CA LEU A 49 -1.61 -6.05 11.69
C LEU A 49 -0.95 -7.18 10.91
N LEU A 50 0.26 -6.95 10.44
CA LEU A 50 0.99 -7.95 9.66
C LEU A 50 1.59 -9.04 10.52
N SER A 51 1.57 -8.87 11.83
CA SER A 51 2.11 -9.84 12.78
C SER A 51 3.56 -10.20 12.46
N ASN A 52 4.30 -9.23 11.89
CA ASN A 52 5.66 -9.54 11.56
C ASN A 52 6.60 -8.89 12.58
N ASN A 53 7.75 -9.50 12.75
CA ASN A 53 8.71 -9.11 13.76
C ASN A 53 9.73 -8.12 13.24
N SER A 54 9.52 -7.60 12.05
CA SER A 54 10.48 -6.71 11.42
C SER A 54 9.81 -5.41 11.00
N GLN A 55 10.14 -4.33 11.68
CA GLN A 55 9.71 -2.99 11.28
C GLN A 55 10.20 -2.64 9.88
N TRP A 56 11.36 -3.19 9.52
CA TRP A 56 11.95 -2.92 8.20
C TRP A 56 11.08 -3.47 7.07
N ARG A 57 10.44 -4.62 7.30
CA ARG A 57 9.57 -5.19 6.29
C ARG A 57 8.34 -4.32 6.07
N THR A 58 7.73 -3.85 7.15
CA THR A 58 6.58 -2.95 7.04
C THR A 58 6.96 -1.66 6.35
N LEU A 59 8.11 -1.07 6.72
CA LEU A 59 8.59 0.15 6.07
C LEU A 59 8.87 -0.07 4.59
N SER A 60 9.43 -1.22 4.24
CA SER A 60 9.69 -1.56 2.84
C SER A 60 8.39 -1.60 2.04
N HIS A 61 7.37 -2.26 2.59
CA HIS A 61 6.07 -2.37 1.92
C HIS A 61 5.39 -1.01 1.77
N THR A 62 5.42 -0.17 2.81
CA THR A 62 4.80 1.15 2.71
C THR A 62 5.54 2.04 1.73
N LYS A 63 6.86 1.91 1.65
CA LYS A 63 7.64 2.65 0.65
C LYS A 63 7.26 2.23 -0.77
N GLU A 64 7.11 0.93 -0.99
CA GLU A 64 6.73 0.42 -2.30
C GLU A 64 5.35 0.94 -2.71
N LEU A 65 4.38 0.85 -1.81
CA LEU A 65 3.02 1.29 -2.09
C LEU A 65 2.95 2.81 -2.29
N THR A 66 3.75 3.56 -1.55
CA THR A 66 3.83 5.01 -1.71
C THR A 66 4.43 5.37 -3.07
N ALA A 67 5.48 4.67 -3.47
CA ALA A 67 6.12 4.90 -4.77
C ALA A 67 5.16 4.62 -5.93
N LEU A 68 4.30 3.61 -5.77
CA LEU A 68 3.28 3.30 -6.76
C LEU A 68 2.14 4.31 -6.78
N GLY A 69 2.03 5.13 -5.75
CA GLY A 69 0.96 6.12 -5.66
C GLY A 69 -0.33 5.57 -5.08
N PHE A 70 -0.29 4.39 -4.47
CA PHE A 70 -1.49 3.75 -3.93
C PHE A 70 -1.83 4.22 -2.52
N ILE A 71 -0.83 4.66 -1.78
CA ILE A 71 -1.02 5.19 -0.44
C ILE A 71 -0.24 6.49 -0.31
N GLN A 72 -0.61 7.28 0.68
CA GLN A 72 0.09 8.51 0.99
C GLN A 72 0.25 8.64 2.48
N TYR A 73 1.35 9.29 2.89
CA TYR A 73 1.63 9.54 4.29
C TYR A 73 1.09 10.91 4.65
N HIS A 74 0.38 10.99 5.76
CA HIS A 74 -0.26 12.22 6.18
C HIS A 74 0.08 12.53 7.63
N VAL A 75 0.52 13.76 7.88
CA VAL A 75 0.79 14.28 9.23
C VAL A 75 -0.12 15.48 9.43
N GLN A 76 -1.02 15.39 10.39
CA GLN A 76 -2.01 16.45 10.62
C GLN A 76 -1.42 17.68 11.31
N PHE A 77 -0.51 17.45 12.23
CA PHE A 77 0.09 18.55 12.97
C PHE A 77 1.47 18.16 13.46
N PHE A 78 2.23 19.17 13.83
CA PHE A 78 3.58 18.98 14.30
C PHE A 78 3.61 18.06 15.52
N GLY A 79 4.45 17.06 15.48
CA GLY A 79 4.54 16.07 16.56
C GLY A 79 3.65 14.86 16.38
N ASP A 80 2.76 14.90 15.39
CA ASP A 80 1.94 13.75 15.06
C ASP A 80 2.80 12.65 14.45
N ALA A 81 2.53 11.40 14.82
CA ALA A 81 3.25 10.26 14.28
C ALA A 81 2.96 10.02 12.80
N GLY A 82 1.88 10.58 12.28
CA GLY A 82 1.51 10.40 10.90
C GLY A 82 0.81 9.09 10.65
N LYS A 83 0.07 9.05 9.57
CA LYS A 83 -0.69 7.87 9.16
C LYS A 83 -0.66 7.71 7.66
N PHE A 84 -0.81 6.47 7.22
CA PHE A 84 -0.95 6.16 5.81
C PHE A 84 -2.42 6.07 5.46
N GLU A 85 -2.77 6.54 4.27
CA GLU A 85 -4.15 6.52 3.76
C GLU A 85 -4.12 6.06 2.32
N LEU A 86 -5.21 5.41 1.87
CA LEU A 86 -5.35 5.06 0.47
C LEU A 86 -5.58 6.31 -0.37
N THR A 87 -4.91 6.38 -1.51
CA THR A 87 -5.21 7.39 -2.53
C THR A 87 -6.38 6.90 -3.37
N GLU A 88 -6.90 7.76 -4.24
CA GLU A 88 -7.94 7.34 -5.19
C GLU A 88 -7.43 6.22 -6.09
N LEU A 89 -6.18 6.30 -6.53
CA LEU A 89 -5.56 5.25 -7.31
C LEU A 89 -5.50 3.95 -6.50
N GLY A 90 -5.12 4.04 -5.23
CA GLY A 90 -5.06 2.87 -4.35
C GLY A 90 -6.41 2.18 -4.22
N LYS A 91 -7.49 2.97 -4.10
CA LYS A 91 -8.84 2.43 -4.02
C LYS A 91 -9.21 1.70 -5.32
N ALA A 92 -8.90 2.31 -6.46
CA ALA A 92 -9.19 1.71 -7.75
C ALA A 92 -8.42 0.41 -7.95
N VAL A 93 -7.15 0.40 -7.57
CA VAL A 93 -6.31 -0.79 -7.68
C VAL A 93 -6.82 -1.91 -6.78
N LEU A 94 -7.18 -1.58 -5.54
CA LEU A 94 -7.71 -2.58 -4.63
C LEU A 94 -9.00 -3.20 -5.16
N SER A 95 -9.87 -2.39 -5.77
CA SER A 95 -11.09 -2.90 -6.40
C SER A 95 -10.76 -3.90 -7.51
N ARG A 96 -9.74 -3.61 -8.31
CA ARG A 96 -9.32 -4.53 -9.38
C ARG A 96 -8.80 -5.83 -8.80
N ILE A 97 -8.02 -5.75 -7.72
CA ILE A 97 -7.48 -6.94 -7.06
C ILE A 97 -8.62 -7.80 -6.50
N GLN A 98 -9.57 -7.17 -5.84
CA GLN A 98 -10.71 -7.88 -5.26
C GLN A 98 -11.59 -8.51 -6.33
N ALA A 99 -11.75 -7.84 -7.46
CA ALA A 99 -12.55 -8.36 -8.56
C ALA A 99 -11.87 -9.56 -9.24
N ALA A 100 -10.55 -9.67 -9.13
CA ALA A 100 -9.80 -10.78 -9.73
C ALA A 100 -9.86 -12.05 -8.89
N HIS A 101 -10.32 -11.95 -7.67
CA HIS A 101 -10.53 -13.10 -6.79
C HIS A 101 -11.96 -13.58 -6.92
#